data_ef8a0c9c24acae22a5ca17f52be37903
#
_entry.id   ef8a0c9c24acae22a5ca17f52be37903
#
_cell.length_a   1.000
_cell.length_b   1.000
_cell.length_c   1.000
_cell.angle_alpha   90.00
_cell.angle_beta   90.00
_cell.angle_gamma   90.00
#
_symmetry.space_group_name_H-M   'P 1'
#
loop_
_entity.id
_entity.type
_entity.pdbx_description
1 polymer ?
#
loop_
_entity_poly.entity_id
_entity_poly.type
_entity_poly.pdbx_seq_one_letter_code
_entity_poly.pdbx_strand_id
1 'polypeptide(L)'
;MSQIIRYGAYLPRPRAPLGEIQSFFGRPGRPRAKALATPALDEDTLTMAYEAGVRTLVEGAPAPASLISVTQAPPFGLRKLSGTLARALGIPDARPLDIGGGPAALLDALEIGAALAASDGRPALVVASDHLVSYEERVCDVLSAGGAAAFLVGEGGFARLGPSARASREVYDVWRLGTEPEARYRLEVLFDAYAASTGEALRGLERLTERPTGEYAAVAASQPHPQTLRGLGKAGVSADQLANTSFVGEIGNLGAASVGVALAMGLDAAAPGDHVLALGYGGGEAIAQDIEITGEVPATATAAQVPGEAISVSTYYRWTRGRQAEPH
;
A
#
# COMPACT_ATOMS: atom_id res chain seq x y z
N MET A 1 -16.27 -12.57 14.23
CA MET A 1 -16.02 -11.39 13.39
C MET A 1 -14.55 -11.36 13.07
N SER A 2 -14.18 -11.15 11.83
CA SER A 2 -12.78 -11.18 11.42
C SER A 2 -12.01 -9.95 11.89
N GLN A 3 -10.79 -10.17 12.33
CA GLN A 3 -9.91 -9.18 12.92
C GLN A 3 -8.52 -9.29 12.32
N ILE A 4 -7.76 -8.20 12.35
CA ILE A 4 -6.32 -8.21 12.11
C ILE A 4 -5.67 -8.79 13.37
N ILE A 5 -4.95 -9.91 13.20
CA ILE A 5 -4.25 -10.61 14.29
C ILE A 5 -2.84 -10.05 14.44
N ARG A 6 -2.18 -9.81 13.29
CA ARG A 6 -0.84 -9.25 13.19
C ARG A 6 -0.68 -8.51 11.88
N TYR A 7 0.31 -7.64 11.81
CA TYR A 7 0.68 -6.92 10.60
C TYR A 7 2.18 -6.66 10.57
N GLY A 8 2.68 -6.30 9.40
CA GLY A 8 4.05 -5.88 9.20
C GLY A 8 4.17 -5.05 7.93
N ALA A 9 5.14 -4.16 7.89
CA ALA A 9 5.42 -3.38 6.71
C ALA A 9 6.92 -3.36 6.40
N TYR A 10 7.26 -3.16 5.14
CA TYR A 10 8.63 -3.08 4.65
C TYR A 10 8.82 -1.91 3.70
N LEU A 11 9.91 -1.18 3.90
CA LEU A 11 10.39 -0.16 2.98
C LEU A 11 11.85 -0.46 2.62
N PRO A 12 12.22 -0.45 1.35
CA PRO A 12 13.62 -0.51 0.93
C PRO A 12 14.44 0.55 1.66
N ARG A 13 15.67 0.22 2.07
CA ARG A 13 16.57 1.17 2.75
C ARG A 13 17.11 2.28 1.83
N PRO A 14 17.44 2.01 0.55
CA PRO A 14 17.96 3.03 -0.34
C PRO A 14 16.95 4.17 -0.57
N ARG A 15 17.46 5.40 -0.58
CA ARG A 15 16.69 6.65 -0.80
C ARG A 15 17.34 7.43 -1.93
N ALA A 16 16.66 7.52 -3.06
CA ALA A 16 17.10 8.36 -4.18
C ALA A 16 16.60 9.80 -3.97
N PRO A 17 17.50 10.79 -3.73
CA PRO A 17 17.08 12.17 -3.48
C PRO A 17 16.37 12.76 -4.71
N LEU A 18 15.08 13.10 -4.57
CA LEU A 18 14.28 13.56 -5.71
C LEU A 18 14.77 14.88 -6.30
N GLY A 19 15.34 15.77 -5.48
CA GLY A 19 15.94 17.03 -5.94
C GLY A 19 17.14 16.82 -6.86
N GLU A 20 17.95 15.80 -6.62
CA GLU A 20 19.09 15.45 -7.50
C GLU A 20 18.58 14.86 -8.82
N ILE A 21 17.55 14.00 -8.77
CA ILE A 21 16.91 13.45 -9.97
C ILE A 21 16.31 14.58 -10.82
N GLN A 22 15.60 15.53 -10.20
CA GLN A 22 15.08 16.71 -10.89
C GLN A 22 16.20 17.55 -11.55
N SER A 23 17.28 17.78 -10.83
CA SER A 23 18.44 18.52 -11.34
C SER A 23 19.09 17.81 -12.53
N PHE A 24 19.21 16.48 -12.46
CA PHE A 24 19.73 15.65 -13.55
C PHE A 24 18.92 15.81 -14.85
N PHE A 25 17.60 15.92 -14.74
CA PHE A 25 16.71 16.15 -15.89
C PHE A 25 16.52 17.63 -16.24
N GLY A 26 17.22 18.55 -15.60
CA GLY A 26 17.04 20.00 -15.83
C GLY A 26 15.63 20.50 -15.50
N ARG A 27 14.90 19.83 -14.62
CA ARG A 27 13.53 20.21 -14.23
C ARG A 27 13.54 21.23 -13.10
N PRO A 28 13.06 22.45 -13.31
CA PRO A 28 13.00 23.45 -12.25
C PRO A 28 11.87 23.16 -11.25
N GLY A 29 12.02 23.69 -10.02
CA GLY A 29 10.98 23.67 -9.02
C GLY A 29 11.34 22.91 -7.75
N ARG A 30 10.47 23.02 -6.74
CA ARG A 30 10.63 22.32 -5.47
C ARG A 30 10.25 20.86 -5.63
N PRO A 31 11.07 19.90 -5.17
CA PRO A 31 10.73 18.49 -5.17
C PRO A 31 9.43 18.21 -4.40
N ARG A 32 8.61 17.32 -4.92
CA ARG A 32 7.32 16.93 -4.34
C ARG A 32 7.46 15.90 -3.23
N ALA A 33 8.60 15.22 -3.17
CA ALA A 33 9.03 14.35 -2.09
C ALA A 33 10.50 14.63 -1.77
N LYS A 34 10.96 14.28 -0.58
CA LYS A 34 12.37 14.39 -0.21
C LYS A 34 13.24 13.41 -0.98
N ALA A 35 12.79 12.15 -0.99
CA ALA A 35 13.47 11.06 -1.70
C ALA A 35 12.45 10.04 -2.20
N LEU A 36 12.91 9.06 -2.97
CA LEU A 36 12.15 7.89 -3.37
C LEU A 36 12.71 6.65 -2.67
N ALA A 37 11.88 5.89 -1.95
CA ALA A 37 12.25 4.58 -1.43
C ALA A 37 12.48 3.65 -2.63
N THR A 38 13.72 3.30 -2.87
CA THR A 38 14.16 2.63 -4.10
C THR A 38 14.56 1.20 -3.76
N PRO A 39 13.91 0.17 -4.34
CA PRO A 39 14.37 -1.20 -4.19
C PRO A 39 15.82 -1.35 -4.65
N ALA A 40 16.65 -2.04 -3.84
CA ALA A 40 18.03 -2.37 -4.21
C ALA A 40 18.06 -3.34 -5.39
N LEU A 41 19.23 -3.61 -5.96
CA LEU A 41 19.35 -4.42 -7.17
C LEU A 41 18.80 -5.86 -7.00
N ASP A 42 18.87 -6.39 -5.79
CA ASP A 42 18.39 -7.71 -5.37
C ASP A 42 16.96 -7.68 -4.78
N GLU A 43 16.31 -6.52 -4.77
CA GLU A 43 14.94 -6.36 -4.28
C GLU A 43 13.96 -6.14 -5.43
N ASP A 44 12.82 -6.81 -5.36
CA ASP A 44 11.67 -6.66 -6.25
C ASP A 44 10.35 -6.74 -5.44
N THR A 45 9.23 -6.73 -6.14
CA THR A 45 7.91 -6.85 -5.52
C THR A 45 7.74 -8.14 -4.70
N LEU A 46 8.36 -9.25 -5.14
CA LEU A 46 8.29 -10.53 -4.40
C LEU A 46 9.14 -10.51 -3.13
N THR A 47 10.35 -10.01 -3.20
CA THR A 47 11.26 -9.94 -2.04
C THR A 47 10.79 -8.94 -1.00
N MET A 48 10.24 -7.79 -1.41
CA MET A 48 9.59 -6.85 -0.49
C MET A 48 8.35 -7.46 0.18
N ALA A 49 7.53 -8.21 -0.57
CA ALA A 49 6.39 -8.95 -0.03
C ALA A 49 6.84 -10.01 1.01
N TYR A 50 7.95 -10.70 0.74
CA TYR A 50 8.55 -11.66 1.67
C TYR A 50 8.95 -10.98 2.98
N GLU A 51 9.64 -9.85 2.93
CA GLU A 51 10.06 -9.07 4.09
C GLU A 51 8.87 -8.61 4.96
N ALA A 52 7.79 -8.13 4.35
CA ALA A 52 6.56 -7.78 5.07
C ALA A 52 5.90 -9.03 5.69
N GLY A 53 5.86 -10.13 4.94
CA GLY A 53 5.32 -11.41 5.40
C GLY A 53 6.08 -11.98 6.61
N VAL A 54 7.41 -11.98 6.59
CA VAL A 54 8.25 -12.43 7.71
C VAL A 54 7.97 -11.61 8.98
N ARG A 55 7.81 -10.29 8.85
CA ARG A 55 7.49 -9.41 9.98
C ARG A 55 6.10 -9.63 10.55
N THR A 56 5.20 -10.19 9.74
CA THR A 56 3.83 -10.53 10.15
C THR A 56 3.77 -11.93 10.77
N LEU A 57 4.50 -12.90 10.20
CA LEU A 57 4.54 -14.29 10.65
C LEU A 57 5.68 -14.54 11.67
N VAL A 58 5.76 -13.66 12.67
CA VAL A 58 6.72 -13.85 13.78
C VAL A 58 6.38 -15.08 14.62
N GLU A 59 7.30 -15.51 15.48
CA GLU A 59 7.10 -16.64 16.37
C GLU A 59 5.77 -16.56 17.15
N GLY A 60 5.03 -17.67 17.17
CA GLY A 60 3.71 -17.75 17.78
C GLY A 60 2.56 -17.23 16.93
N ALA A 61 2.81 -16.75 15.71
CA ALA A 61 1.72 -16.41 14.78
C ALA A 61 1.01 -17.69 14.30
N PRO A 62 -0.35 -17.72 14.25
CA PRO A 62 -1.05 -18.88 13.74
C PRO A 62 -0.81 -19.04 12.23
N ALA A 63 -0.62 -20.29 11.79
CA ALA A 63 -0.32 -20.60 10.38
C ALA A 63 -1.52 -20.30 9.48
N PRO A 64 -1.37 -19.46 8.43
CA PRO A 64 -2.46 -19.14 7.54
C PRO A 64 -2.86 -20.30 6.62
N ALA A 65 -4.16 -20.43 6.32
CA ALA A 65 -4.69 -21.38 5.34
C ALA A 65 -4.70 -20.80 3.92
N SER A 66 -4.66 -19.48 3.79
CA SER A 66 -4.66 -18.78 2.50
C SER A 66 -3.62 -17.66 2.50
N LEU A 67 -3.01 -17.40 1.33
CA LEU A 67 -2.16 -16.25 1.08
C LEU A 67 -2.69 -15.50 -0.13
N ILE A 68 -3.04 -14.23 0.09
CA ILE A 68 -3.55 -13.33 -0.96
C ILE A 68 -2.48 -12.27 -1.22
N SER A 69 -1.99 -12.17 -2.45
CA SER A 69 -1.07 -11.11 -2.85
C SER A 69 -1.77 -10.05 -3.69
N VAL A 70 -1.42 -8.80 -3.47
CA VAL A 70 -1.92 -7.62 -4.21
C VAL A 70 -0.73 -6.87 -4.80
N THR A 71 -0.72 -6.70 -6.12
CA THR A 71 0.33 -5.94 -6.82
C THR A 71 -0.15 -5.46 -8.19
N GLN A 72 0.41 -4.35 -8.65
CA GLN A 72 0.31 -3.85 -10.03
C GLN A 72 1.56 -4.19 -10.85
N ALA A 73 2.64 -4.62 -10.20
CA ALA A 73 3.94 -4.89 -10.80
C ALA A 73 4.48 -6.27 -10.42
N PRO A 74 3.80 -7.38 -10.81
CA PRO A 74 4.31 -8.72 -10.55
C PRO A 74 5.64 -8.91 -11.29
N PRO A 75 6.68 -9.48 -10.63
CA PRO A 75 8.00 -9.64 -11.24
C PRO A 75 7.99 -10.69 -12.36
N PHE A 76 7.02 -11.61 -12.32
CA PHE A 76 6.87 -12.66 -13.33
C PHE A 76 5.45 -12.63 -13.90
N GLY A 77 5.32 -12.37 -15.20
CA GLY A 77 4.06 -12.58 -15.93
C GLY A 77 3.67 -14.07 -15.91
N LEU A 78 2.40 -14.39 -16.01
CA LEU A 78 1.87 -15.75 -16.07
C LEU A 78 2.11 -16.65 -14.84
N ARG A 79 2.79 -16.17 -13.81
CA ARG A 79 3.02 -16.92 -12.56
C ARG A 79 2.36 -16.20 -11.39
N LYS A 80 1.76 -16.99 -10.49
CA LYS A 80 1.23 -16.47 -9.24
C LYS A 80 2.36 -16.02 -8.32
N LEU A 81 2.33 -14.75 -7.90
CA LEU A 81 3.23 -14.22 -6.89
C LEU A 81 3.00 -14.93 -5.54
N SER A 82 1.73 -15.07 -5.15
CA SER A 82 1.31 -15.73 -3.90
C SER A 82 1.82 -17.17 -3.76
N GLY A 83 1.88 -17.93 -4.85
CA GLY A 83 2.38 -19.31 -4.81
C GLY A 83 3.89 -19.40 -4.52
N THR A 84 4.67 -18.48 -5.09
CA THR A 84 6.12 -18.40 -4.81
C THR A 84 6.35 -17.87 -3.40
N LEU A 85 5.61 -16.84 -3.00
CA LEU A 85 5.69 -16.22 -1.68
C LEU A 85 5.33 -17.21 -0.56
N ALA A 86 4.27 -18.03 -0.74
CA ALA A 86 3.87 -19.02 0.25
C ALA A 86 4.99 -20.05 0.53
N ARG A 87 5.68 -20.50 -0.52
CA ARG A 87 6.82 -21.39 -0.37
C ARG A 87 8.00 -20.73 0.34
N ALA A 88 8.32 -19.50 -0.02
CA ALA A 88 9.40 -18.72 0.59
C ALA A 88 9.14 -18.46 2.09
N LEU A 89 7.88 -18.19 2.47
CA LEU A 89 7.46 -17.97 3.86
C LEU A 89 7.30 -19.27 4.68
N GLY A 90 7.55 -20.45 4.09
CA GLY A 90 7.41 -21.72 4.81
C GLY A 90 5.96 -22.17 5.05
N ILE A 91 5.02 -21.68 4.28
CA ILE A 91 3.59 -22.02 4.34
C ILE A 91 3.09 -22.60 2.99
N PRO A 92 3.73 -23.66 2.47
CA PRO A 92 3.48 -24.18 1.11
C PRO A 92 2.06 -24.69 0.89
N ASP A 93 1.35 -25.04 1.97
CA ASP A 93 -0.01 -25.57 1.94
C ASP A 93 -1.08 -24.47 1.94
N ALA A 94 -0.69 -23.20 2.10
CA ALA A 94 -1.62 -22.08 2.01
C ALA A 94 -2.15 -21.92 0.58
N ARG A 95 -3.48 -21.73 0.44
CA ARG A 95 -4.14 -21.48 -0.84
C ARG A 95 -3.64 -20.16 -1.45
N PRO A 96 -2.96 -20.17 -2.60
CA PRO A 96 -2.41 -18.96 -3.20
C PRO A 96 -3.46 -18.24 -4.07
N LEU A 97 -3.65 -16.94 -3.83
CA LEU A 97 -4.54 -16.06 -4.60
C LEU A 97 -3.79 -14.77 -4.96
N ASP A 98 -3.91 -14.33 -6.20
CA ASP A 98 -3.39 -13.03 -6.65
C ASP A 98 -4.55 -12.12 -7.03
N ILE A 99 -4.56 -10.89 -6.52
CA ILE A 99 -5.51 -9.85 -6.86
C ILE A 99 -4.75 -8.74 -7.57
N GLY A 100 -5.10 -8.45 -8.82
CA GLY A 100 -4.60 -7.30 -9.56
C GLY A 100 -5.36 -6.04 -9.16
N GLY A 101 -4.72 -4.90 -9.33
CA GLY A 101 -5.35 -3.61 -9.09
C GLY A 101 -4.49 -2.66 -8.26
N GLY A 102 -5.00 -1.45 -8.08
CA GLY A 102 -4.35 -0.39 -7.31
C GLY A 102 -4.47 -0.57 -5.80
N PRO A 103 -4.17 0.48 -5.03
CA PRO A 103 -4.23 0.44 -3.56
C PRO A 103 -5.61 0.06 -2.98
N ALA A 104 -6.71 0.31 -3.69
CA ALA A 104 -8.05 -0.12 -3.26
C ALA A 104 -8.16 -1.65 -3.13
N ALA A 105 -7.50 -2.40 -4.01
CA ALA A 105 -7.54 -3.86 -4.02
C ALA A 105 -7.00 -4.52 -2.75
N LEU A 106 -6.19 -3.83 -1.93
CA LEU A 106 -5.80 -4.35 -0.62
C LEU A 106 -7.00 -4.46 0.32
N LEU A 107 -7.92 -3.50 0.30
CA LEU A 107 -9.10 -3.54 1.17
C LEU A 107 -10.06 -4.66 0.73
N ASP A 108 -10.21 -4.89 -0.58
CA ASP A 108 -10.91 -6.08 -1.08
C ASP A 108 -10.23 -7.38 -0.63
N ALA A 109 -8.90 -7.42 -0.70
CA ALA A 109 -8.12 -8.59 -0.27
C ALA A 109 -8.28 -8.87 1.24
N LEU A 110 -8.39 -7.83 2.08
CA LEU A 110 -8.65 -7.98 3.51
C LEU A 110 -10.05 -8.57 3.76
N GLU A 111 -11.08 -8.11 3.04
CA GLU A 111 -12.44 -8.66 3.15
C GLU A 111 -12.51 -10.11 2.64
N ILE A 112 -11.88 -10.42 1.51
CA ILE A 112 -11.79 -11.78 0.97
C ILE A 112 -11.03 -12.68 1.96
N GLY A 113 -9.90 -12.21 2.50
CA GLY A 113 -9.13 -12.92 3.51
C GLY A 113 -9.93 -13.20 4.77
N ALA A 114 -10.73 -12.23 5.22
CA ALA A 114 -11.65 -12.39 6.34
C ALA A 114 -12.71 -13.46 6.09
N ALA A 115 -13.31 -13.47 4.90
CA ALA A 115 -14.31 -14.47 4.50
C ALA A 115 -13.69 -15.88 4.41
N LEU A 116 -12.49 -16.00 3.84
CA LEU A 116 -11.76 -17.27 3.77
C LEU A 116 -11.38 -17.77 5.16
N ALA A 117 -10.89 -16.89 6.04
CA ALA A 117 -10.54 -17.26 7.40
C ALA A 117 -11.75 -17.77 8.19
N ALA A 118 -12.90 -17.13 8.03
CA ALA A 118 -14.16 -17.59 8.64
C ALA A 118 -14.61 -18.97 8.10
N SER A 119 -14.42 -19.21 6.80
CA SER A 119 -14.77 -20.50 6.17
C SER A 119 -13.81 -21.62 6.56
N ASP A 120 -12.50 -21.34 6.58
CA ASP A 120 -11.46 -22.35 6.78
C ASP A 120 -11.13 -22.59 8.27
N GLY A 121 -11.65 -21.73 9.18
CA GLY A 121 -11.33 -21.75 10.62
C GLY A 121 -9.85 -21.47 10.92
N ARG A 122 -9.11 -20.91 9.96
CA ARG A 122 -7.68 -20.58 10.04
C ARG A 122 -7.42 -19.24 9.36
N PRO A 123 -6.43 -18.46 9.81
CA PRO A 123 -6.18 -17.13 9.26
C PRO A 123 -5.84 -17.13 7.76
N ALA A 124 -6.02 -15.97 7.14
CA ALA A 124 -5.49 -15.64 5.83
C ALA A 124 -4.38 -14.60 5.96
N LEU A 125 -3.28 -14.76 5.25
CA LEU A 125 -2.24 -13.76 5.09
C LEU A 125 -2.52 -12.93 3.84
N VAL A 126 -2.69 -11.63 4.00
CA VAL A 126 -2.89 -10.67 2.90
C VAL A 126 -1.63 -9.82 2.78
N VAL A 127 -1.05 -9.75 1.60
CA VAL A 127 0.19 -9.00 1.35
C VAL A 127 0.02 -8.08 0.15
N ALA A 128 0.24 -6.78 0.33
CA ALA A 128 0.36 -5.83 -0.77
C ALA A 128 1.82 -5.41 -0.92
N SER A 129 2.34 -5.48 -2.14
CA SER A 129 3.71 -5.06 -2.45
C SER A 129 3.77 -4.48 -3.85
N ASP A 130 4.49 -3.38 -4.03
CA ASP A 130 4.56 -2.75 -5.34
C ASP A 130 5.82 -1.91 -5.53
N HIS A 131 6.22 -1.77 -6.78
CA HIS A 131 7.17 -0.79 -7.29
C HIS A 131 6.84 -0.52 -8.76
N LEU A 132 5.95 0.45 -8.99
CA LEU A 132 5.61 0.84 -10.35
C LEU A 132 6.74 1.68 -10.96
N VAL A 133 7.39 1.16 -11.99
CA VAL A 133 8.38 1.91 -12.76
C VAL A 133 7.65 2.86 -13.71
N SER A 134 8.09 4.10 -13.79
CA SER A 134 7.60 5.11 -14.73
C SER A 134 8.66 5.45 -15.77
N TYR A 135 8.25 6.13 -16.85
CA TYR A 135 9.19 6.72 -17.82
C TYR A 135 10.16 7.68 -17.11
N GLU A 136 11.41 7.74 -17.60
CA GLU A 136 12.50 8.48 -16.94
C GLU A 136 12.14 9.90 -16.53
N GLU A 137 11.63 10.68 -17.47
CA GLU A 137 11.25 12.09 -17.23
C GLU A 137 10.02 12.23 -16.31
N ARG A 138 9.23 11.18 -16.15
CA ARG A 138 8.00 11.20 -15.37
C ARG A 138 8.19 10.77 -13.92
N VAL A 139 9.37 10.26 -13.56
CA VAL A 139 9.64 9.82 -12.18
C VAL A 139 9.41 10.92 -11.15
N CYS A 140 9.73 12.17 -11.51
CA CYS A 140 9.52 13.34 -10.65
C CYS A 140 8.05 13.73 -10.49
N ASP A 141 7.19 13.33 -11.42
CA ASP A 141 5.76 13.63 -11.39
C ASP A 141 4.97 12.53 -10.66
N VAL A 142 5.33 11.26 -10.89
CA VAL A 142 4.61 10.10 -10.36
C VAL A 142 5.19 9.57 -9.04
N LEU A 143 6.38 10.02 -8.66
CA LEU A 143 7.04 9.73 -7.38
C LEU A 143 7.20 8.22 -7.12
N SER A 144 7.49 7.42 -8.15
CA SER A 144 7.57 5.95 -8.07
C SER A 144 8.55 5.48 -7.00
N ALA A 145 8.07 4.75 -6.03
CA ALA A 145 8.83 4.18 -4.92
C ALA A 145 8.34 2.75 -4.63
N GLY A 146 9.12 1.98 -3.89
CA GLY A 146 8.80 0.61 -3.52
C GLY A 146 8.44 0.45 -2.06
N GLY A 147 7.60 -0.55 -1.76
CA GLY A 147 7.24 -0.94 -0.40
C GLY A 147 6.28 -2.12 -0.35
N ALA A 148 6.08 -2.65 0.85
CA ALA A 148 5.14 -3.74 1.10
C ALA A 148 4.49 -3.62 2.48
N ALA A 149 3.28 -4.18 2.61
CA ALA A 149 2.59 -4.37 3.88
C ALA A 149 1.88 -5.73 3.88
N ALA A 150 1.84 -6.39 5.04
CA ALA A 150 1.18 -7.67 5.22
C ALA A 150 0.29 -7.66 6.46
N PHE A 151 -0.84 -8.36 6.38
CA PHE A 151 -1.83 -8.47 7.44
C PHE A 151 -2.26 -9.93 7.60
N LEU A 152 -2.19 -10.45 8.80
CA LEU A 152 -2.76 -11.74 9.16
C LEU A 152 -4.18 -11.51 9.68
N VAL A 153 -5.18 -12.03 8.97
CA VAL A 153 -6.60 -11.78 9.23
C VAL A 153 -7.29 -13.07 9.65
N GLY A 154 -8.08 -13.01 10.73
CA GLY A 154 -8.81 -14.17 11.24
C GLY A 154 -9.52 -13.84 12.55
N GLU A 155 -9.77 -14.85 13.38
CA GLU A 155 -10.35 -14.68 14.72
C GLU A 155 -9.29 -14.39 15.78
N GLY A 156 -9.67 -13.69 16.85
CA GLY A 156 -8.81 -13.44 18.01
C GLY A 156 -7.74 -12.39 17.79
N GLY A 157 -7.97 -11.43 16.89
CA GLY A 157 -7.09 -10.29 16.65
C GLY A 157 -7.40 -9.09 17.53
N PHE A 158 -6.65 -8.00 17.31
CA PHE A 158 -6.74 -6.76 18.07
C PHE A 158 -7.52 -5.65 17.34
N ALA A 159 -7.72 -5.76 16.02
CA ALA A 159 -8.42 -4.75 15.23
C ALA A 159 -9.49 -5.38 14.35
N ARG A 160 -10.74 -4.99 14.55
CA ARG A 160 -11.90 -5.50 13.83
C ARG A 160 -12.06 -4.83 12.48
N LEU A 161 -12.19 -5.63 11.42
CA LEU A 161 -12.61 -5.15 10.12
C LEU A 161 -14.12 -4.85 10.15
N GLY A 162 -14.47 -3.58 10.19
CA GLY A 162 -15.83 -3.06 10.23
C GLY A 162 -16.44 -2.89 8.85
N PRO A 163 -17.54 -2.13 8.73
CA PRO A 163 -18.20 -1.85 7.47
C PRO A 163 -17.27 -1.18 6.46
N SER A 164 -17.53 -1.41 5.17
CA SER A 164 -16.88 -0.72 4.07
C SER A 164 -17.89 -0.11 3.10
N ALA A 165 -17.50 0.96 2.43
CA ALA A 165 -18.25 1.58 1.35
C ALA A 165 -17.36 1.78 0.13
N ARG A 166 -17.94 1.62 -1.05
CA ARG A 166 -17.27 1.66 -2.34
C ARG A 166 -17.83 2.75 -3.24
N ALA A 167 -16.94 3.29 -4.08
CA ALA A 167 -17.31 4.12 -5.21
C ALA A 167 -16.42 3.75 -6.39
N SER A 168 -16.98 3.67 -7.59
CA SER A 168 -16.25 3.30 -8.79
C SER A 168 -16.57 4.21 -9.95
N ARG A 169 -15.54 4.57 -10.73
CA ARG A 169 -15.61 5.37 -11.94
C ARG A 169 -14.72 4.77 -13.01
N GLU A 170 -15.18 4.72 -14.24
CA GLU A 170 -14.33 4.29 -15.35
C GLU A 170 -13.43 5.45 -15.76
N VAL A 171 -12.13 5.35 -15.42
CA VAL A 171 -11.11 6.36 -15.74
C VAL A 171 -9.78 5.73 -16.11
N TYR A 172 -9.02 6.40 -16.95
CA TYR A 172 -7.65 6.03 -17.30
C TYR A 172 -6.68 7.05 -16.68
N ASP A 173 -6.45 6.93 -15.37
CA ASP A 173 -5.54 7.76 -14.59
C ASP A 173 -4.13 7.15 -14.50
N VAL A 174 -4.05 5.84 -14.19
CA VAL A 174 -2.83 5.03 -14.16
C VAL A 174 -3.11 3.73 -14.90
N TRP A 175 -2.33 3.41 -15.90
CA TRP A 175 -2.51 2.17 -16.67
C TRP A 175 -1.21 1.72 -17.32
N ARG A 176 -1.19 0.51 -17.82
CA ARG A 176 -0.10 -0.07 -18.60
C ARG A 176 -0.68 -0.89 -19.75
N LEU A 177 -0.09 -0.78 -20.93
CA LEU A 177 -0.53 -1.55 -22.09
C LEU A 177 0.31 -2.82 -22.22
N GLY A 178 -0.36 -3.97 -22.28
CA GLY A 178 0.27 -5.25 -22.58
C GLY A 178 1.52 -5.54 -21.73
N THR A 179 2.66 -5.69 -22.39
CA THR A 179 3.96 -6.02 -21.78
C THR A 179 4.84 -4.79 -21.54
N GLU A 180 4.32 -3.57 -21.67
CA GLU A 180 5.10 -2.37 -21.39
C GLU A 180 5.62 -2.43 -19.93
N PRO A 181 6.92 -2.19 -19.70
CA PRO A 181 7.46 -2.21 -18.32
C PRO A 181 7.01 -1.01 -17.50
N GLU A 182 6.68 0.11 -18.16
CA GLU A 182 6.43 1.39 -17.52
C GLU A 182 4.93 1.73 -17.46
N ALA A 183 4.52 2.23 -16.30
CA ALA A 183 3.15 2.71 -16.12
C ALA A 183 2.97 4.10 -16.76
N ARG A 184 1.81 4.30 -17.38
CA ARG A 184 1.36 5.58 -17.92
C ARG A 184 0.47 6.29 -16.91
N TYR A 185 0.57 7.61 -16.84
CA TYR A 185 -0.13 8.44 -15.88
C TYR A 185 -0.78 9.65 -16.53
N ARG A 186 -1.99 9.98 -16.07
CA ARG A 186 -2.66 11.27 -16.32
C ARG A 186 -2.97 11.91 -14.98
N LEU A 187 -2.07 12.75 -14.49
CA LEU A 187 -2.15 13.29 -13.13
C LEU A 187 -3.40 14.13 -12.86
N GLU A 188 -3.85 14.90 -13.85
CA GLU A 188 -5.08 15.70 -13.73
C GLU A 188 -6.30 14.79 -13.54
N VAL A 189 -6.40 13.73 -14.38
CA VAL A 189 -7.47 12.74 -14.26
C VAL A 189 -7.37 12.01 -12.90
N LEU A 190 -6.15 11.66 -12.48
CA LEU A 190 -5.90 11.04 -11.17
C LEU A 190 -6.41 11.92 -10.02
N PHE A 191 -6.09 13.22 -10.02
CA PHE A 191 -6.49 14.12 -8.94
C PHE A 191 -8.01 14.28 -8.86
N ASP A 192 -8.68 14.46 -10.00
CA ASP A 192 -10.13 14.61 -10.06
C ASP A 192 -10.86 13.33 -9.66
N ALA A 193 -10.42 12.19 -10.20
CA ALA A 193 -11.00 10.89 -9.88
C ALA A 193 -10.76 10.48 -8.43
N TYR A 194 -9.55 10.72 -7.91
CA TYR A 194 -9.23 10.49 -6.49
C TYR A 194 -10.20 11.27 -5.59
N ALA A 195 -10.33 12.58 -5.80
CA ALA A 195 -11.19 13.42 -4.98
C ALA A 195 -12.67 13.00 -5.07
N ALA A 196 -13.15 12.70 -6.27
CA ALA A 196 -14.54 12.33 -6.50
C ALA A 196 -14.89 10.96 -5.90
N SER A 197 -14.08 9.91 -6.16
CA SER A 197 -14.34 8.54 -5.71
C SER A 197 -14.12 8.41 -4.19
N THR A 198 -13.03 8.97 -3.64
CA THR A 198 -12.81 8.92 -2.19
C THR A 198 -13.88 9.69 -1.42
N GLY A 199 -14.29 10.87 -1.88
CA GLY A 199 -15.38 11.63 -1.26
C GLY A 199 -16.72 10.90 -1.30
N GLU A 200 -17.01 10.13 -2.34
CA GLU A 200 -18.22 9.32 -2.43
C GLU A 200 -18.16 8.10 -1.49
N ALA A 201 -17.02 7.40 -1.46
CA ALA A 201 -16.81 6.27 -0.54
C ALA A 201 -16.90 6.70 0.93
N LEU A 202 -16.32 7.84 1.30
CA LEU A 202 -16.40 8.41 2.65
C LEU A 202 -17.85 8.70 3.04
N ARG A 203 -18.61 9.39 2.20
CA ARG A 203 -20.05 9.62 2.46
C ARG A 203 -20.85 8.33 2.55
N GLY A 204 -20.45 7.31 1.78
CA GLY A 204 -21.04 5.97 1.87
C GLY A 204 -20.79 5.34 3.24
N LEU A 205 -19.55 5.41 3.71
CA LEU A 205 -19.16 4.85 5.01
C LEU A 205 -19.83 5.59 6.18
N GLU A 206 -19.87 6.91 6.14
CA GLU A 206 -20.58 7.72 7.16
C GLU A 206 -22.06 7.30 7.31
N ARG A 207 -22.75 7.03 6.19
CA ARG A 207 -24.12 6.52 6.24
C ARG A 207 -24.25 5.13 6.83
N LEU A 208 -23.26 4.26 6.65
CA LEU A 208 -23.27 2.88 7.16
C LEU A 208 -22.91 2.80 8.64
N THR A 209 -22.01 3.66 9.09
CA THR A 209 -21.46 3.62 10.45
C THR A 209 -22.09 4.67 11.38
N GLU A 210 -22.79 5.64 10.82
CA GLU A 210 -23.27 6.85 11.51
C GLU A 210 -22.12 7.64 12.18
N ARG A 211 -20.85 7.37 11.76
CA ARG A 211 -19.64 8.03 12.26
C ARG A 211 -19.14 9.06 11.24
N PRO A 212 -19.10 10.34 11.61
CA PRO A 212 -18.48 11.37 10.77
C PRO A 212 -17.00 11.10 10.51
N THR A 213 -16.52 11.43 9.30
CA THR A 213 -15.10 11.27 8.91
C THR A 213 -14.14 11.92 9.92
N GLY A 214 -14.52 13.06 10.51
CA GLY A 214 -13.70 13.77 11.51
C GLY A 214 -13.53 13.06 12.86
N GLU A 215 -14.28 11.99 13.16
CA GLU A 215 -14.22 11.24 14.43
C GLU A 215 -13.24 10.05 14.40
N TYR A 216 -12.64 9.73 13.27
CA TYR A 216 -11.60 8.71 13.21
C TYR A 216 -10.31 9.23 13.83
N ALA A 217 -9.62 8.38 14.61
CA ALA A 217 -8.34 8.72 15.26
C ALA A 217 -7.22 8.92 14.23
N ALA A 218 -7.25 8.17 13.14
CA ALA A 218 -6.30 8.30 12.04
C ALA A 218 -6.96 7.93 10.69
N VAL A 219 -6.43 8.47 9.60
CA VAL A 219 -6.82 8.13 8.23
C VAL A 219 -5.63 7.55 7.47
N ALA A 220 -5.70 6.27 7.17
CA ALA A 220 -4.72 5.53 6.37
C ALA A 220 -5.13 5.55 4.89
N ALA A 221 -4.77 6.60 4.18
CA ALA A 221 -5.13 6.78 2.78
C ALA A 221 -4.05 6.25 1.82
N SER A 222 -4.46 5.83 0.62
CA SER A 222 -3.54 5.66 -0.51
C SER A 222 -2.97 7.02 -0.91
N GLN A 223 -1.67 7.06 -1.23
CA GLN A 223 -0.91 8.29 -1.38
C GLN A 223 -0.19 8.37 -2.73
N PRO A 224 -0.94 8.48 -3.84
CA PRO A 224 -0.31 8.57 -5.16
C PRO A 224 0.47 9.88 -5.36
N HIS A 225 0.10 10.94 -4.65
CA HIS A 225 0.75 12.25 -4.73
C HIS A 225 0.42 13.12 -3.51
N PRO A 226 1.32 14.02 -3.02
CA PRO A 226 1.02 14.90 -1.88
C PRO A 226 -0.23 15.79 -2.05
N GLN A 227 -0.58 16.11 -3.30
CA GLN A 227 -1.77 16.92 -3.59
C GLN A 227 -3.08 16.17 -3.31
N THR A 228 -3.11 14.84 -3.48
CA THR A 228 -4.30 14.04 -3.21
C THR A 228 -4.64 14.05 -1.72
N LEU A 229 -3.63 13.93 -0.84
CA LEU A 229 -3.84 14.04 0.61
C LEU A 229 -4.39 15.40 1.03
N ARG A 230 -3.83 16.48 0.47
CA ARG A 230 -4.38 17.83 0.74
C ARG A 230 -5.82 17.98 0.26
N GLY A 231 -6.18 17.29 -0.82
CA GLY A 231 -7.54 17.25 -1.36
C GLY A 231 -8.57 16.64 -0.41
N LEU A 232 -8.16 15.69 0.45
CA LEU A 232 -9.04 15.01 1.42
C LEU A 232 -9.62 15.97 2.47
N GLY A 233 -8.98 17.11 2.71
CA GLY A 233 -9.55 18.16 3.58
C GLY A 233 -10.94 18.64 3.15
N LYS A 234 -11.25 18.61 1.85
CA LYS A 234 -12.59 18.93 1.32
C LYS A 234 -13.62 17.85 1.64
N ALA A 235 -13.19 16.65 1.97
CA ALA A 235 -14.02 15.52 2.37
C ALA A 235 -14.04 15.30 3.90
N GLY A 236 -13.60 16.29 4.69
CA GLY A 236 -13.67 16.27 6.15
C GLY A 236 -12.48 15.62 6.86
N VAL A 237 -11.42 15.21 6.13
CA VAL A 237 -10.20 14.66 6.74
C VAL A 237 -9.29 15.80 7.20
N SER A 238 -8.94 15.82 8.47
CA SER A 238 -8.02 16.83 9.04
C SER A 238 -6.54 16.47 8.82
N ALA A 239 -5.68 17.47 8.97
CA ALA A 239 -4.22 17.25 8.93
C ALA A 239 -3.74 16.36 10.08
N ASP A 240 -4.34 16.47 11.25
CA ASP A 240 -3.98 15.68 12.44
C ASP A 240 -4.27 14.19 12.22
N GLN A 241 -5.38 13.85 11.56
CA GLN A 241 -5.71 12.46 11.20
C GLN A 241 -4.72 11.84 10.21
N LEU A 242 -4.03 12.65 9.42
CA LEU A 242 -3.01 12.22 8.47
C LEU A 242 -1.57 12.29 9.04
N ALA A 243 -1.36 12.90 10.21
CA ALA A 243 -0.02 13.22 10.71
C ALA A 243 0.86 11.97 10.87
N ASN A 244 0.30 10.88 11.40
CA ASN A 244 1.03 9.62 11.64
C ASN A 244 0.98 8.63 10.46
N THR A 245 0.23 8.92 9.39
CA THR A 245 0.02 8.00 8.26
C THR A 245 0.59 8.52 6.95
N SER A 246 1.00 9.79 6.89
CA SER A 246 1.52 10.44 5.67
C SER A 246 3.00 10.15 5.45
N PHE A 247 3.35 9.67 4.27
CA PHE A 247 4.74 9.35 3.89
C PHE A 247 5.11 9.79 2.46
N VAL A 248 4.15 10.06 1.57
CA VAL A 248 4.45 10.31 0.15
C VAL A 248 5.38 11.51 -0.08
N GLY A 249 5.31 12.53 0.77
CA GLY A 249 6.22 13.67 0.73
C GLY A 249 7.64 13.37 1.22
N GLU A 250 7.83 12.24 1.90
CA GLU A 250 9.12 11.81 2.43
C GLU A 250 9.80 10.79 1.51
N ILE A 251 9.05 9.77 1.04
CA ILE A 251 9.61 8.57 0.41
C ILE A 251 8.96 8.19 -0.92
N GLY A 252 7.98 8.95 -1.41
CA GLY A 252 7.31 8.70 -2.69
C GLY A 252 6.06 7.81 -2.60
N ASN A 253 5.54 7.44 -3.77
CA ASN A 253 4.32 6.64 -3.97
C ASN A 253 4.66 5.15 -4.00
N LEU A 254 4.05 4.37 -3.11
CA LEU A 254 4.30 2.93 -2.93
C LEU A 254 3.32 2.04 -3.73
N GLY A 255 2.60 2.59 -4.71
CA GLY A 255 1.64 1.82 -5.51
C GLY A 255 0.61 1.07 -4.67
N ALA A 256 0.37 -0.20 -4.98
CA ALA A 256 -0.61 -1.04 -4.28
C ALA A 256 -0.33 -1.20 -2.77
N ALA A 257 0.92 -1.06 -2.33
CA ALA A 257 1.29 -1.12 -0.90
C ALA A 257 0.91 0.15 -0.12
N SER A 258 0.55 1.24 -0.80
CA SER A 258 0.40 2.57 -0.21
C SER A 258 -0.58 2.61 0.96
N VAL A 259 -1.81 2.12 0.79
CA VAL A 259 -2.81 2.11 1.87
C VAL A 259 -2.41 1.15 2.99
N GLY A 260 -1.75 0.03 2.66
CA GLY A 260 -1.29 -0.96 3.65
C GLY A 260 -0.19 -0.41 4.56
N VAL A 261 0.79 0.30 4.00
CA VAL A 261 1.84 0.95 4.81
C VAL A 261 1.24 2.06 5.67
N ALA A 262 0.33 2.90 5.10
CA ALA A 262 -0.37 3.91 5.88
C ALA A 262 -1.21 3.30 7.02
N LEU A 263 -1.88 2.16 6.76
CA LEU A 263 -2.66 1.44 7.77
C LEU A 263 -1.76 0.89 8.87
N ALA A 264 -0.64 0.27 8.54
CA ALA A 264 0.33 -0.19 9.54
C ALA A 264 0.81 0.96 10.44
N MET A 265 1.13 2.12 9.85
CA MET A 265 1.50 3.33 10.61
C MET A 265 0.35 3.84 11.51
N GLY A 266 -0.88 3.81 11.00
CA GLY A 266 -2.07 4.21 11.75
C GLY A 266 -2.37 3.27 12.92
N LEU A 267 -2.20 1.96 12.72
CA LEU A 267 -2.36 0.95 13.77
C LEU A 267 -1.31 1.09 14.87
N ASP A 268 -0.05 1.42 14.53
CA ASP A 268 1.00 1.65 15.54
C ASP A 268 0.71 2.84 16.47
N ALA A 269 -0.03 3.82 15.97
CA ALA A 269 -0.37 5.02 16.73
C ALA A 269 -1.71 4.91 17.48
N ALA A 270 -2.48 3.84 17.25
CA ALA A 270 -3.84 3.68 17.77
C ALA A 270 -3.87 2.99 19.12
N ALA A 271 -4.90 3.30 19.92
CA ALA A 271 -5.18 2.69 21.21
C ALA A 271 -6.51 1.91 21.19
N PRO A 272 -6.73 0.97 22.12
CA PRO A 272 -8.01 0.28 22.27
C PRO A 272 -9.18 1.27 22.38
N GLY A 273 -10.21 1.06 21.59
CA GLY A 273 -11.39 1.95 21.44
C GLY A 273 -11.29 2.96 20.30
N ASP A 274 -10.11 3.14 19.71
CA ASP A 274 -9.94 3.99 18.53
C ASP A 274 -10.56 3.35 17.28
N HIS A 275 -10.90 4.20 16.32
CA HIS A 275 -11.25 3.81 14.96
C HIS A 275 -10.25 4.40 13.97
N VAL A 276 -9.68 3.56 13.11
CA VAL A 276 -8.81 3.93 12.01
C VAL A 276 -9.58 3.79 10.70
N LEU A 277 -9.61 4.85 9.89
CA LEU A 277 -10.20 4.83 8.57
C LEU A 277 -9.15 4.38 7.54
N ALA A 278 -9.36 3.23 6.90
CA ALA A 278 -8.58 2.83 5.73
C ALA A 278 -9.27 3.34 4.45
N LEU A 279 -8.53 4.05 3.60
CA LEU A 279 -9.05 4.68 2.38
C LEU A 279 -8.18 4.33 1.17
N GLY A 280 -8.56 3.29 0.44
CA GLY A 280 -7.91 2.85 -0.79
C GLY A 280 -8.45 3.61 -2.01
N TYR A 281 -7.57 3.93 -2.96
CA TYR A 281 -7.94 4.43 -4.29
C TYR A 281 -6.99 3.86 -5.35
N GLY A 282 -7.55 3.40 -6.48
CA GLY A 282 -6.78 2.97 -7.64
C GLY A 282 -7.68 2.71 -8.84
N GLY A 283 -7.30 3.25 -10.01
CA GLY A 283 -8.03 3.03 -11.27
C GLY A 283 -9.48 3.53 -11.25
N GLY A 284 -9.76 4.63 -10.54
CA GLY A 284 -11.11 5.19 -10.40
C GLY A 284 -11.96 4.56 -9.29
N GLU A 285 -11.53 3.43 -8.72
CA GLU A 285 -12.19 2.80 -7.58
C GLU A 285 -11.67 3.37 -6.27
N ALA A 286 -12.59 3.61 -5.32
CA ALA A 286 -12.26 3.94 -3.94
C ALA A 286 -13.04 3.05 -2.97
N ILE A 287 -12.36 2.62 -1.91
CA ILE A 287 -12.94 1.86 -0.80
C ILE A 287 -12.57 2.59 0.49
N ALA A 288 -13.58 2.90 1.30
CA ALA A 288 -13.43 3.39 2.65
C ALA A 288 -13.89 2.30 3.63
N GLN A 289 -13.05 1.92 4.58
CA GLN A 289 -13.32 0.86 5.55
C GLN A 289 -13.04 1.34 6.97
N ASP A 290 -14.00 1.08 7.86
CA ASP A 290 -13.85 1.30 9.31
C ASP A 290 -13.04 0.16 9.93
N ILE A 291 -12.06 0.49 10.75
CA ILE A 291 -11.24 -0.48 11.50
C ILE A 291 -11.26 -0.08 12.96
N GLU A 292 -11.91 -0.90 13.81
CA GLU A 292 -12.01 -0.66 15.25
C GLU A 292 -10.91 -1.39 16.00
N ILE A 293 -10.20 -0.69 16.84
CA ILE A 293 -9.15 -1.26 17.72
C ILE A 293 -9.82 -1.84 18.97
N THR A 294 -9.91 -3.16 19.03
CA THR A 294 -10.63 -3.89 20.10
C THR A 294 -9.72 -4.44 21.18
N GLY A 295 -8.41 -4.33 21.02
CA GLY A 295 -7.40 -4.85 21.95
C GLY A 295 -6.07 -4.14 21.81
N GLU A 296 -5.10 -4.55 22.62
CA GLU A 296 -3.74 -4.00 22.57
C GLU A 296 -3.07 -4.26 21.22
N VAL A 297 -2.51 -3.22 20.64
CA VAL A 297 -1.78 -3.30 19.36
C VAL A 297 -0.47 -4.04 19.59
N PRO A 298 -0.20 -5.15 18.87
CA PRO A 298 1.07 -5.86 19.01
C PRO A 298 2.25 -4.95 18.66
N ALA A 299 3.33 -5.01 19.46
CA ALA A 299 4.56 -4.32 19.14
C ALA A 299 5.14 -4.90 17.85
N THR A 300 5.16 -4.10 16.78
CA THR A 300 5.70 -4.47 15.47
C THR A 300 6.73 -3.43 15.03
N ALA A 301 7.74 -3.88 14.26
CA ALA A 301 8.66 -2.94 13.64
C ALA A 301 7.95 -2.27 12.46
N THR A 302 7.73 -0.96 12.56
CA THR A 302 7.09 -0.21 11.49
C THR A 302 8.04 0.12 10.34
N ALA A 303 7.50 0.19 9.15
CA ALA A 303 8.23 0.64 7.97
C ALA A 303 8.75 2.08 8.10
N ALA A 304 8.01 2.96 8.77
CA ALA A 304 8.36 4.37 8.93
C ALA A 304 9.61 4.62 9.78
N GLN A 305 10.02 3.66 10.59
CA GLN A 305 11.18 3.78 11.51
C GLN A 305 12.50 3.26 10.91
N VAL A 306 12.50 2.72 9.69
CA VAL A 306 13.73 2.26 9.04
C VAL A 306 14.51 3.44 8.48
N PRO A 307 15.69 3.79 9.05
CA PRO A 307 16.52 4.84 8.48
C PRO A 307 16.87 4.52 7.03
N GLY A 308 16.70 5.50 6.16
CA GLY A 308 17.06 5.36 4.76
C GLY A 308 18.52 5.75 4.53
N GLU A 309 19.15 5.16 3.51
CA GLU A 309 20.49 5.46 3.05
C GLU A 309 20.42 6.18 1.70
N ALA A 310 20.98 7.39 1.60
CA ALA A 310 20.99 8.12 0.35
C ALA A 310 21.83 7.39 -0.71
N ILE A 311 21.29 7.28 -1.92
CA ILE A 311 22.00 6.74 -3.08
C ILE A 311 22.13 7.81 -4.16
N SER A 312 23.19 7.70 -4.98
CA SER A 312 23.38 8.62 -6.11
C SER A 312 22.34 8.41 -7.21
N VAL A 313 22.11 9.45 -8.02
CA VAL A 313 21.25 9.37 -9.20
C VAL A 313 21.72 8.27 -10.17
N SER A 314 23.05 8.10 -10.35
CA SER A 314 23.59 7.04 -11.20
C SER A 314 23.29 5.62 -10.66
N THR A 315 23.34 5.44 -9.34
CA THR A 315 22.94 4.17 -8.69
C THR A 315 21.45 3.92 -8.87
N TYR A 316 20.63 4.96 -8.65
CA TYR A 316 19.18 4.87 -8.87
C TYR A 316 18.84 4.39 -10.28
N TYR A 317 19.43 5.02 -11.34
CA TYR A 317 19.18 4.62 -12.72
C TYR A 317 19.68 3.21 -13.03
N ARG A 318 20.86 2.86 -12.56
CA ARG A 318 21.42 1.51 -12.76
C ARG A 318 20.50 0.44 -12.15
N TRP A 319 19.90 0.68 -11.00
CA TRP A 319 19.03 -0.29 -10.33
C TRP A 319 17.62 -0.33 -10.91
N THR A 320 17.06 0.79 -11.31
CA THR A 320 15.70 0.84 -11.87
C THR A 320 15.64 0.47 -13.34
N ARG A 321 16.71 0.71 -14.13
CA ARG A 321 16.76 0.47 -15.58
C ARG A 321 17.58 -0.76 -15.96
N GLY A 322 18.60 -1.11 -15.21
CA GLY A 322 19.43 -2.27 -15.48
C GLY A 322 18.64 -3.60 -15.47
N ARG A 323 17.54 -3.65 -14.73
CA ARG A 323 16.63 -4.81 -14.71
C ARG A 323 15.84 -5.01 -16.01
N GLN A 324 15.76 -3.98 -16.86
CA GLN A 324 15.03 -4.03 -18.13
C GLN A 324 15.94 -4.47 -19.31
N ALA A 325 17.25 -4.54 -19.09
CA ALA A 325 18.23 -4.60 -20.18
C ALA A 325 18.64 -6.03 -20.58
N GLU A 326 18.26 -7.09 -19.87
CA GLU A 326 18.63 -8.46 -20.26
C GLU A 326 17.42 -9.41 -20.29
N PRO A 327 16.90 -9.73 -21.49
CA PRO A 327 16.16 -10.98 -21.65
C PRO A 327 17.17 -12.15 -21.64
N HIS A 328 17.20 -12.90 -20.56
CA HIS A 328 17.81 -14.24 -20.56
C HIS A 328 16.92 -15.27 -21.21
#